data_69b61fbcf1c9b29eccfccf1d41b27105
#
_entry.id   69b61fbcf1c9b29eccfccf1d41b27105
#
_cell.length_a   1.000
_cell.length_b   1.000
_cell.length_c   1.000
_cell.angle_alpha   90.00
_cell.angle_beta   90.00
_cell.angle_gamma   90.00
#
_symmetry.space_group_name_H-M   'P 1'
#
loop_
_entity.id
_entity.type
_entity.pdbx_description
1 polymer ?
#
loop_
_entity_poly.entity_id
_entity_poly.type
_entity_poly.pdbx_seq_one_letter_code
_entity_poly.pdbx_strand_id
1 'polypeptide(L)'
;MIFSKFNHSATNASKAFVTCAPMEPNTYITTHKDRFLEELFDLLRIPSISADPAFAGDVKRCAEVVADHLRNAGAENVSIETTAGHPIVYGEKIFDPSLPTVLIYGHYDVQPSAPDELWITPAFEPNIRDGKIYARGSADDKGQFFMHVKAFETMVQTGTLSCNVKFMIEGEEEVGSSNLGPFCIANKEKLKSDVILISDTSMIANDTPSIDIGLRGLSYVEVEVIAANRDLHSGVYGGAVANPINVLCSMIASMHDENKHITIPGFYNNVLETSAEDRAAMAKTPFDEAEYMRDLGIDAVMGEKGFSTIERTGIRPTLDVNGIWGGYTGEGSKTVLPSKAFAKISMRLVPNQSMEEITELFSAYFTSIAPAGVKVEVRPHHGGEPVLTPTDSIAYKAAAAAMTDTFGKEPIPTRGGGSIPIVALFEKELKTKVVLMGFGLDSDALHSPNEHYGLFNYYKGIETIPRFFEHFARLSRS
;
A
#
# COMPACT_ATOMS: atom_id res chain seq x y z
N MET A 1 -88.85 -34.32 -1.54
CA MET A 1 -87.59 -34.21 -0.75
C MET A 1 -86.51 -34.80 -1.62
N ILE A 2 -85.73 -33.90 -2.27
CA ILE A 2 -84.63 -34.30 -3.14
C ILE A 2 -83.41 -33.54 -2.70
N PHE A 3 -82.38 -34.22 -2.17
CA PHE A 3 -81.06 -33.62 -1.79
C PHE A 3 -80.14 -33.64 -3.01
N SER A 4 -79.78 -32.47 -3.47
CA SER A 4 -78.78 -32.29 -4.53
C SER A 4 -77.34 -32.17 -3.85
N LYS A 5 -76.48 -33.11 -4.27
CA LYS A 5 -75.03 -33.09 -3.88
C LYS A 5 -74.29 -32.12 -4.80
N PHE A 6 -73.67 -31.09 -4.18
CA PHE A 6 -72.68 -30.28 -4.86
C PHE A 6 -71.30 -30.93 -4.69
N ASN A 7 -70.70 -31.34 -5.80
CA ASN A 7 -69.32 -31.76 -5.89
C ASN A 7 -68.45 -30.46 -6.00
N HIS A 8 -67.58 -30.22 -5.03
CA HIS A 8 -66.49 -29.25 -5.15
C HIS A 8 -65.26 -29.94 -5.72
N SER A 9 -64.94 -29.64 -6.96
CA SER A 9 -63.68 -29.98 -7.60
C SER A 9 -62.62 -28.94 -7.17
N ALA A 10 -61.69 -29.36 -6.33
CA ALA A 10 -60.51 -28.54 -5.96
C ALA A 10 -59.53 -28.62 -7.13
N THR A 11 -59.37 -27.53 -7.87
CA THR A 11 -58.29 -27.37 -8.83
C THR A 11 -56.98 -27.05 -8.08
N ASN A 12 -56.08 -28.04 -8.03
CA ASN A 12 -54.68 -27.86 -7.61
C ASN A 12 -53.98 -26.98 -8.65
N ALA A 13 -53.82 -25.67 -8.35
CA ALA A 13 -52.91 -24.81 -9.06
C ALA A 13 -51.50 -25.06 -8.53
N SER A 14 -50.72 -25.89 -9.22
CA SER A 14 -49.27 -26.01 -9.01
C SER A 14 -48.63 -24.64 -9.31
N LYS A 15 -48.20 -23.94 -8.26
CA LYS A 15 -47.27 -22.79 -8.41
C LYS A 15 -45.98 -23.31 -9.01
N ALA A 16 -45.79 -23.14 -10.31
CA ALA A 16 -44.50 -23.30 -10.94
C ALA A 16 -43.55 -22.25 -10.33
N PHE A 17 -42.63 -22.68 -9.48
CA PHE A 17 -41.46 -21.86 -9.15
C PHE A 17 -40.67 -21.70 -10.44
N VAL A 18 -40.73 -20.53 -11.05
CA VAL A 18 -39.81 -20.13 -12.10
C VAL A 18 -38.45 -19.92 -11.36
N THR A 19 -37.63 -20.96 -11.39
CA THR A 19 -36.22 -20.82 -11.01
C THR A 19 -35.56 -19.98 -12.11
N CYS A 20 -35.45 -18.66 -11.88
CA CYS A 20 -34.62 -17.82 -12.72
C CYS A 20 -33.21 -18.41 -12.65
N ALA A 21 -32.57 -18.67 -13.79
CA ALA A 21 -31.18 -19.07 -13.81
C ALA A 21 -30.34 -18.01 -13.04
N PRO A 22 -29.37 -18.40 -12.23
CA PRO A 22 -28.54 -17.44 -11.50
C PRO A 22 -27.94 -16.43 -12.50
N MET A 23 -28.00 -15.14 -12.15
CA MET A 23 -27.45 -14.07 -12.99
C MET A 23 -25.93 -14.20 -13.01
N GLU A 24 -25.33 -14.12 -14.21
CA GLU A 24 -23.87 -14.13 -14.35
C GLU A 24 -23.24 -12.89 -13.68
N PRO A 25 -22.07 -12.99 -13.01
CA PRO A 25 -21.43 -11.88 -12.30
C PRO A 25 -21.28 -10.62 -13.15
N ASN A 26 -20.79 -10.73 -14.39
CA ASN A 26 -20.60 -9.57 -15.27
C ASN A 26 -21.92 -8.89 -15.63
N THR A 27 -23.02 -9.64 -15.73
CA THR A 27 -24.35 -9.08 -15.96
C THR A 27 -24.82 -8.29 -14.72
N TYR A 28 -24.56 -8.82 -13.53
CA TYR A 28 -24.89 -8.12 -12.28
C TYR A 28 -24.11 -6.81 -12.16
N ILE A 29 -22.79 -6.84 -12.39
CA ILE A 29 -21.92 -5.67 -12.37
C ILE A 29 -22.43 -4.62 -13.36
N THR A 30 -22.65 -5.00 -14.61
CA THR A 30 -23.13 -4.07 -15.66
C THR A 30 -24.46 -3.42 -15.30
N THR A 31 -25.38 -4.19 -14.71
CA THR A 31 -26.71 -3.70 -14.32
C THR A 31 -26.64 -2.72 -13.13
N HIS A 32 -25.67 -2.87 -12.25
CA HIS A 32 -25.55 -2.09 -11.01
C HIS A 32 -24.40 -1.09 -11.00
N LYS A 33 -23.66 -0.93 -12.10
CA LYS A 33 -22.45 -0.10 -12.14
C LYS A 33 -22.67 1.34 -11.69
N ASP A 34 -23.78 1.95 -12.06
CA ASP A 34 -24.07 3.36 -11.70
C ASP A 34 -24.36 3.48 -10.20
N ARG A 35 -25.04 2.50 -9.60
CA ARG A 35 -25.23 2.41 -8.14
C ARG A 35 -23.89 2.20 -7.43
N PHE A 36 -23.04 1.31 -7.90
CA PHE A 36 -21.72 1.07 -7.33
C PHE A 36 -20.85 2.32 -7.32
N LEU A 37 -20.95 3.11 -8.40
CA LEU A 37 -20.23 4.36 -8.51
C LEU A 37 -20.76 5.43 -7.54
N GLU A 38 -22.08 5.57 -7.43
CA GLU A 38 -22.68 6.55 -6.50
C GLU A 38 -22.37 6.18 -5.04
N GLU A 39 -22.42 4.90 -4.69
CA GLU A 39 -22.05 4.43 -3.36
C GLU A 39 -20.55 4.69 -3.04
N LEU A 40 -19.65 4.59 -4.03
CA LEU A 40 -18.27 5.03 -3.90
C LEU A 40 -18.19 6.56 -3.68
N PHE A 41 -18.99 7.34 -4.43
CA PHE A 41 -19.01 8.79 -4.28
C PHE A 41 -19.47 9.22 -2.89
N ASP A 42 -20.46 8.53 -2.32
CA ASP A 42 -20.89 8.79 -0.93
C ASP A 42 -19.74 8.56 0.07
N LEU A 43 -18.93 7.54 -0.15
CA LEU A 43 -17.75 7.26 0.67
C LEU A 43 -16.65 8.33 0.46
N LEU A 44 -16.41 8.76 -0.77
CA LEU A 44 -15.40 9.78 -1.11
C LEU A 44 -15.76 11.18 -0.57
N ARG A 45 -17.04 11.47 -0.39
CA ARG A 45 -17.52 12.74 0.21
C ARG A 45 -17.18 12.88 1.70
N ILE A 46 -16.73 11.80 2.36
CA ILE A 46 -16.35 11.83 3.77
C ILE A 46 -14.85 12.16 3.90
N PRO A 47 -14.47 13.31 4.48
CA PRO A 47 -13.07 13.68 4.64
C PRO A 47 -12.44 12.94 5.83
N SER A 48 -12.19 11.64 5.68
CA SER A 48 -11.63 10.79 6.72
C SER A 48 -10.11 10.96 6.87
N ILE A 49 -9.67 12.19 7.11
CA ILE A 49 -8.25 12.55 7.28
C ILE A 49 -7.77 12.10 8.66
N SER A 50 -6.99 11.01 8.71
CA SER A 50 -6.52 10.43 9.97
C SER A 50 -5.46 11.28 10.69
N ALA A 51 -4.67 12.03 9.93
CA ALA A 51 -3.58 12.83 10.46
C ALA A 51 -4.03 14.08 11.26
N ASP A 52 -5.28 14.54 11.09
CA ASP A 52 -5.78 15.75 11.74
C ASP A 52 -6.92 15.43 12.71
N PRO A 53 -6.74 15.69 14.02
CA PRO A 53 -7.77 15.46 15.04
C PRO A 53 -9.11 16.18 14.78
N ALA A 54 -9.12 17.26 13.98
CA ALA A 54 -10.35 17.96 13.60
C ALA A 54 -11.29 17.05 12.80
N PHE A 55 -10.78 16.05 12.07
CA PHE A 55 -11.53 15.10 11.25
C PHE A 55 -11.82 13.76 11.96
N ALA A 56 -11.49 13.62 13.25
CA ALA A 56 -11.72 12.36 13.97
C ALA A 56 -13.19 11.90 13.93
N GLY A 57 -14.14 12.85 13.90
CA GLY A 57 -15.56 12.56 13.72
C GLY A 57 -15.89 11.99 12.34
N ASP A 58 -15.24 12.49 11.29
CA ASP A 58 -15.42 12.03 9.92
C ASP A 58 -14.76 10.66 9.69
N VAL A 59 -13.58 10.42 10.28
CA VAL A 59 -12.93 9.09 10.28
C VAL A 59 -13.87 8.05 10.91
N LYS A 60 -14.48 8.35 12.06
CA LYS A 60 -15.45 7.46 12.69
C LYS A 60 -16.70 7.26 11.84
N ARG A 61 -17.25 8.32 11.25
CA ARG A 61 -18.40 8.24 10.35
C ARG A 61 -18.08 7.38 9.12
N CYS A 62 -16.86 7.49 8.58
CA CYS A 62 -16.42 6.67 7.47
C CYS A 62 -16.42 5.18 7.84
N ALA A 63 -15.91 4.82 9.02
CA ALA A 63 -15.97 3.44 9.53
C ALA A 63 -17.41 2.91 9.63
N GLU A 64 -18.36 3.74 10.08
CA GLU A 64 -19.77 3.38 10.17
C GLU A 64 -20.38 3.12 8.78
N VAL A 65 -20.06 3.95 7.79
CA VAL A 65 -20.51 3.78 6.39
C VAL A 65 -19.90 2.53 5.76
N VAL A 66 -18.61 2.28 5.96
CA VAL A 66 -17.95 1.04 5.50
C VAL A 66 -18.61 -0.20 6.11
N ALA A 67 -18.90 -0.19 7.41
CA ALA A 67 -19.59 -1.29 8.07
C ALA A 67 -20.98 -1.54 7.49
N ASP A 68 -21.73 -0.47 7.15
CA ASP A 68 -23.04 -0.58 6.52
C ASP A 68 -22.95 -1.14 5.10
N HIS A 69 -21.95 -0.74 4.31
CA HIS A 69 -21.71 -1.33 2.99
C HIS A 69 -21.38 -2.82 3.07
N LEU A 70 -20.57 -3.25 4.04
CA LEU A 70 -20.28 -4.67 4.26
C LEU A 70 -21.56 -5.47 4.60
N ARG A 71 -22.41 -4.95 5.50
CA ARG A 71 -23.71 -5.58 5.84
C ARG A 71 -24.62 -5.69 4.63
N ASN A 72 -24.74 -4.62 3.87
CA ASN A 72 -25.58 -4.57 2.66
C ASN A 72 -25.06 -5.49 1.56
N ALA A 73 -23.75 -5.70 1.47
CA ALA A 73 -23.13 -6.65 0.55
C ALA A 73 -23.34 -8.12 0.96
N GLY A 74 -23.79 -8.38 2.19
CA GLY A 74 -24.08 -9.71 2.71
C GLY A 74 -23.03 -10.28 3.66
N ALA A 75 -22.13 -9.43 4.19
CA ALA A 75 -21.22 -9.83 5.27
C ALA A 75 -21.99 -10.04 6.59
N GLU A 76 -21.52 -10.98 7.36
CA GLU A 76 -22.01 -11.35 8.67
C GLU A 76 -21.02 -10.89 9.75
N ASN A 77 -21.43 -10.87 11.02
CA ASN A 77 -20.57 -10.50 12.16
C ASN A 77 -19.81 -9.18 11.96
N VAL A 78 -20.45 -8.21 11.29
CA VAL A 78 -19.84 -6.90 11.03
C VAL A 78 -19.74 -6.08 12.29
N SER A 79 -18.52 -5.68 12.65
CA SER A 79 -18.20 -4.92 13.86
C SER A 79 -17.24 -3.77 13.56
N ILE A 80 -17.31 -2.72 14.36
CA ILE A 80 -16.35 -1.61 14.40
C ILE A 80 -15.52 -1.82 15.66
N GLU A 81 -14.29 -2.25 15.47
CA GLU A 81 -13.38 -2.59 16.55
C GLU A 81 -12.63 -1.35 17.03
N THR A 82 -12.73 -1.04 18.30
CA THR A 82 -12.02 0.11 18.87
C THR A 82 -10.54 -0.19 19.06
N THR A 83 -9.70 0.76 18.70
CA THR A 83 -8.26 0.76 18.97
C THR A 83 -7.90 1.92 19.91
N ALA A 84 -6.61 2.12 20.18
CA ALA A 84 -6.15 3.33 20.88
C ALA A 84 -6.17 4.58 19.98
N GLY A 85 -6.31 4.40 18.67
CA GLY A 85 -6.47 5.45 17.65
C GLY A 85 -7.79 5.33 16.91
N HIS A 86 -7.74 5.26 15.58
CA HIS A 86 -8.94 5.12 14.75
C HIS A 86 -9.41 3.66 14.67
N PRO A 87 -10.73 3.42 14.55
CA PRO A 87 -11.28 2.06 14.60
C PRO A 87 -10.96 1.24 13.34
N ILE A 88 -11.01 -0.09 13.50
CA ILE A 88 -10.91 -1.05 12.40
C ILE A 88 -12.31 -1.62 12.14
N VAL A 89 -12.72 -1.67 10.87
CA VAL A 89 -13.97 -2.32 10.48
C VAL A 89 -13.68 -3.77 10.12
N TYR A 90 -14.35 -4.68 10.81
CA TYR A 90 -14.31 -6.11 10.53
C TYR A 90 -15.65 -6.60 10.00
N GLY A 91 -15.64 -7.57 9.10
CA GLY A 91 -16.81 -8.30 8.65
C GLY A 91 -16.38 -9.64 8.06
N GLU A 92 -17.29 -10.61 8.03
CA GLU A 92 -16.98 -11.92 7.45
C GLU A 92 -18.18 -12.58 6.80
N LYS A 93 -17.91 -13.57 5.96
CA LYS A 93 -18.88 -14.57 5.51
C LYS A 93 -18.21 -15.93 5.46
N ILE A 94 -18.43 -16.70 6.51
CA ILE A 94 -17.93 -18.07 6.65
C ILE A 94 -19.12 -19.01 6.45
N PHE A 95 -19.22 -19.64 5.26
CA PHE A 95 -20.37 -20.48 4.92
C PHE A 95 -20.02 -21.97 4.76
N ASP A 96 -18.73 -22.30 4.56
CA ASP A 96 -18.24 -23.68 4.54
C ASP A 96 -16.80 -23.73 5.09
N PRO A 97 -16.58 -24.32 6.28
CA PRO A 97 -15.24 -24.41 6.87
C PRO A 97 -14.22 -25.21 6.07
N SER A 98 -14.65 -26.00 5.07
CA SER A 98 -13.75 -26.75 4.18
C SER A 98 -13.20 -25.91 3.03
N LEU A 99 -13.75 -24.73 2.81
CA LEU A 99 -13.28 -23.81 1.79
C LEU A 99 -12.14 -22.92 2.30
N PRO A 100 -11.22 -22.53 1.39
CA PRO A 100 -10.19 -21.56 1.77
C PRO A 100 -10.81 -20.22 2.16
N THR A 101 -10.14 -19.50 3.02
CA THR A 101 -10.54 -18.19 3.53
C THR A 101 -9.63 -17.11 2.99
N VAL A 102 -10.21 -16.10 2.35
CA VAL A 102 -9.53 -14.89 1.88
C VAL A 102 -9.80 -13.75 2.87
N LEU A 103 -8.76 -13.15 3.43
CA LEU A 103 -8.85 -11.91 4.19
C LEU A 103 -8.56 -10.74 3.25
N ILE A 104 -9.52 -9.85 3.09
CA ILE A 104 -9.37 -8.61 2.33
C ILE A 104 -8.94 -7.52 3.31
N TYR A 105 -7.85 -6.85 2.98
CA TYR A 105 -7.36 -5.68 3.69
C TYR A 105 -7.45 -4.44 2.79
N GLY A 106 -7.70 -3.28 3.40
CA GLY A 106 -7.65 -1.95 2.83
C GLY A 106 -7.78 -0.91 3.93
N HIS A 107 -7.75 0.38 3.55
CA HIS A 107 -7.92 1.46 4.51
C HIS A 107 -8.94 2.50 4.04
N TYR A 108 -9.66 3.10 5.00
CA TYR A 108 -10.68 4.10 4.70
C TYR A 108 -10.27 5.53 5.08
N ASP A 109 -9.13 5.70 5.73
CA ASP A 109 -8.53 7.00 5.96
C ASP A 109 -7.82 7.53 4.72
N VAL A 110 -7.53 8.81 4.70
CA VAL A 110 -6.94 9.48 3.55
C VAL A 110 -5.97 10.58 4.00
N GLN A 111 -5.00 10.91 3.13
CA GLN A 111 -4.11 12.05 3.32
C GLN A 111 -4.86 13.39 3.33
N PRO A 112 -4.33 14.44 3.99
CA PRO A 112 -4.81 15.80 3.85
C PRO A 112 -4.91 16.24 2.39
N SER A 113 -5.90 17.07 2.06
CA SER A 113 -6.10 17.58 0.70
C SER A 113 -5.18 18.74 0.34
N ALA A 114 -4.59 19.40 1.34
CA ALA A 114 -3.77 20.59 1.14
C ALA A 114 -2.59 20.36 0.17
N PRO A 115 -2.27 21.35 -0.69
CA PRO A 115 -2.89 22.66 -0.77
C PRO A 115 -4.19 22.67 -1.61
N ASP A 116 -5.29 23.07 -0.99
CA ASP A 116 -6.65 22.98 -1.56
C ASP A 116 -6.83 23.83 -2.82
N GLU A 117 -6.09 24.94 -2.94
CA GLU A 117 -6.14 25.85 -4.09
C GLU A 117 -5.62 25.23 -5.39
N LEU A 118 -4.93 24.10 -5.33
CA LEU A 118 -4.45 23.38 -6.51
C LEU A 118 -5.44 22.34 -7.04
N TRP A 119 -6.54 22.10 -6.33
CA TRP A 119 -7.58 21.20 -6.82
C TRP A 119 -8.49 21.91 -7.82
N ILE A 120 -8.74 21.28 -8.97
CA ILE A 120 -9.67 21.78 -10.00
C ILE A 120 -11.12 21.70 -9.51
N THR A 121 -11.47 20.66 -8.78
CA THR A 121 -12.73 20.49 -8.04
C THR A 121 -12.38 20.20 -6.58
N PRO A 122 -13.20 20.60 -5.60
CA PRO A 122 -12.90 20.32 -4.19
C PRO A 122 -12.58 18.84 -3.94
N ALA A 123 -11.58 18.57 -3.12
CA ALA A 123 -11.03 17.24 -2.90
C ALA A 123 -12.06 16.17 -2.45
N PHE A 124 -13.10 16.58 -1.74
CA PHE A 124 -14.17 15.71 -1.23
C PHE A 124 -15.51 15.89 -1.98
N GLU A 125 -15.46 16.46 -3.18
CA GLU A 125 -16.59 16.53 -4.11
C GLU A 125 -16.24 15.69 -5.36
N PRO A 126 -16.45 14.37 -5.33
CA PRO A 126 -16.06 13.48 -6.41
C PRO A 126 -16.65 13.89 -7.74
N ASN A 127 -15.81 13.94 -8.77
CA ASN A 127 -16.19 14.40 -10.09
C ASN A 127 -15.56 13.53 -11.17
N ILE A 128 -16.31 13.24 -12.24
CA ILE A 128 -15.79 12.47 -13.38
C ILE A 128 -15.31 13.43 -14.47
N ARG A 129 -14.04 13.29 -14.86
CA ARG A 129 -13.44 13.97 -16.01
C ARG A 129 -12.62 12.96 -16.80
N ASP A 130 -12.75 12.94 -18.09
CA ASP A 130 -11.95 12.11 -19.02
C ASP A 130 -11.88 10.61 -18.61
N GLY A 131 -13.00 10.07 -18.11
CA GLY A 131 -13.08 8.67 -17.66
C GLY A 131 -12.37 8.37 -16.35
N LYS A 132 -12.07 9.39 -15.54
CA LYS A 132 -11.41 9.29 -14.24
C LYS A 132 -12.26 9.93 -13.13
N ILE A 133 -12.26 9.35 -11.96
CA ILE A 133 -12.89 9.86 -10.74
C ILE A 133 -11.86 10.72 -10.01
N TYR A 134 -12.11 12.01 -9.89
CA TYR A 134 -11.26 12.95 -9.16
C TYR A 134 -11.80 13.18 -7.77
N ALA A 135 -11.08 12.73 -6.76
CA ALA A 135 -11.31 13.01 -5.35
C ALA A 135 -10.14 12.49 -4.51
N ARG A 136 -9.92 13.05 -3.32
CA ARG A 136 -9.00 12.47 -2.34
C ARG A 136 -9.51 11.11 -1.86
N GLY A 137 -8.64 10.08 -1.87
CA GLY A 137 -8.98 8.70 -1.56
C GLY A 137 -9.58 7.92 -2.74
N SER A 138 -9.64 8.51 -3.94
CA SER A 138 -10.22 7.82 -5.10
C SER A 138 -9.38 6.64 -5.57
N ALA A 139 -8.05 6.73 -5.48
CA ALA A 139 -7.12 5.66 -5.79
C ALA A 139 -6.46 5.06 -4.54
N ASP A 140 -6.33 5.85 -3.48
CA ASP A 140 -5.64 5.53 -2.24
C ASP A 140 -6.53 5.79 -1.01
N ASP A 141 -7.18 4.79 -0.45
CA ASP A 141 -7.45 3.41 -0.95
C ASP A 141 -8.97 3.17 -1.09
N LYS A 142 -9.83 4.21 -0.81
CA LYS A 142 -11.29 4.04 -0.83
C LYS A 142 -11.80 3.44 -2.14
N GLY A 143 -11.29 3.89 -3.30
CA GLY A 143 -11.68 3.34 -4.58
C GLY A 143 -11.26 1.89 -4.73
N GLN A 144 -10.06 1.52 -4.29
CA GLN A 144 -9.54 0.19 -4.46
C GLN A 144 -10.13 -0.82 -3.46
N PHE A 145 -10.17 -0.51 -2.15
CA PHE A 145 -10.81 -1.46 -1.23
C PHE A 145 -12.31 -1.61 -1.51
N PHE A 146 -12.99 -0.56 -1.95
CA PHE A 146 -14.42 -0.63 -2.25
C PHE A 146 -14.77 -1.53 -3.42
N MET A 147 -13.84 -1.73 -4.38
CA MET A 147 -13.98 -2.75 -5.42
C MET A 147 -14.20 -4.13 -4.82
N HIS A 148 -13.48 -4.47 -3.74
CA HIS A 148 -13.65 -5.76 -3.05
C HIS A 148 -15.03 -5.90 -2.42
N VAL A 149 -15.58 -4.82 -1.85
CA VAL A 149 -16.93 -4.82 -1.29
C VAL A 149 -17.97 -5.08 -2.39
N LYS A 150 -17.82 -4.45 -3.57
CA LYS A 150 -18.75 -4.62 -4.71
C LYS A 150 -18.57 -5.96 -5.42
N ALA A 151 -17.36 -6.46 -5.50
CA ALA A 151 -17.09 -7.82 -5.99
C ALA A 151 -17.68 -8.88 -5.05
N PHE A 152 -17.54 -8.71 -3.74
CA PHE A 152 -18.15 -9.58 -2.74
C PHE A 152 -19.69 -9.55 -2.84
N GLU A 153 -20.31 -8.36 -2.89
CA GLU A 153 -21.75 -8.21 -3.15
C GLU A 153 -22.19 -8.97 -4.40
N THR A 154 -21.42 -8.80 -5.49
CA THR A 154 -21.70 -9.49 -6.75
C THR A 154 -21.69 -11.01 -6.57
N MET A 155 -20.64 -11.56 -5.94
CA MET A 155 -20.53 -13.01 -5.72
C MET A 155 -21.65 -13.55 -4.83
N VAL A 156 -22.05 -12.82 -3.80
CA VAL A 156 -23.16 -13.21 -2.90
C VAL A 156 -24.48 -13.18 -3.65
N GLN A 157 -24.78 -12.13 -4.41
CA GLN A 157 -26.05 -11.98 -5.12
C GLN A 157 -26.20 -12.93 -6.29
N THR A 158 -25.11 -13.33 -6.93
CA THR A 158 -25.11 -14.30 -8.04
C THR A 158 -24.91 -15.74 -7.58
N GLY A 159 -24.64 -15.98 -6.30
CA GLY A 159 -24.39 -17.31 -5.77
C GLY A 159 -23.05 -17.93 -6.24
N THR A 160 -22.09 -17.11 -6.63
CA THR A 160 -20.79 -17.56 -7.18
C THR A 160 -19.64 -17.47 -6.16
N LEU A 161 -19.94 -17.14 -4.89
CA LEU A 161 -18.93 -17.08 -3.84
C LEU A 161 -18.29 -18.46 -3.63
N SER A 162 -16.97 -18.58 -3.84
CA SER A 162 -16.22 -19.84 -3.86
C SER A 162 -15.24 -20.03 -2.71
N CYS A 163 -15.02 -18.98 -1.91
CA CYS A 163 -14.20 -18.99 -0.70
C CYS A 163 -14.93 -18.34 0.45
N ASN A 164 -14.54 -18.67 1.68
CA ASN A 164 -14.87 -17.83 2.83
C ASN A 164 -14.19 -16.48 2.72
N VAL A 165 -14.81 -15.43 3.21
CA VAL A 165 -14.31 -14.06 3.12
C VAL A 165 -14.25 -13.42 4.50
N LYS A 166 -13.20 -12.70 4.75
CA LYS A 166 -13.06 -11.77 5.87
C LYS A 166 -12.63 -10.41 5.35
N PHE A 167 -13.07 -9.35 6.02
CA PHE A 167 -12.66 -7.98 5.77
C PHE A 167 -12.01 -7.41 7.02
N MET A 168 -10.92 -6.70 6.83
CA MET A 168 -10.26 -5.89 7.85
C MET A 168 -9.87 -4.57 7.20
N ILE A 169 -10.66 -3.51 7.46
CA ILE A 169 -10.48 -2.21 6.84
C ILE A 169 -10.13 -1.21 7.94
N GLU A 170 -8.91 -0.66 7.91
CA GLU A 170 -8.41 0.24 8.96
C GLU A 170 -8.60 1.72 8.65
N GLY A 171 -8.33 2.57 9.64
CA GLY A 171 -8.44 4.02 9.53
C GLY A 171 -7.19 4.76 9.98
N GLU A 172 -6.00 4.15 9.92
CA GLU A 172 -4.72 4.71 10.36
C GLU A 172 -3.55 4.39 9.41
N GLU A 173 -3.81 3.88 8.20
CA GLU A 173 -2.73 3.54 7.26
C GLU A 173 -1.87 4.76 6.96
N GLU A 174 -2.48 5.86 6.65
CA GLU A 174 -1.87 7.13 6.24
C GLU A 174 -1.06 7.83 7.36
N VAL A 175 -1.17 7.30 8.58
CA VAL A 175 -0.36 7.76 9.75
C VAL A 175 0.50 6.63 10.33
N GLY A 176 0.65 5.52 9.58
CA GLY A 176 1.59 4.43 9.88
C GLY A 176 1.05 3.29 10.72
N SER A 177 -0.28 3.08 10.76
CA SER A 177 -0.96 1.88 11.30
C SER A 177 -0.51 1.45 12.71
N SER A 178 -0.25 2.40 13.60
CA SER A 178 0.36 2.13 14.91
C SER A 178 -0.45 1.15 15.77
N ASN A 179 -1.76 1.07 15.57
CA ASN A 179 -2.66 0.23 16.34
C ASN A 179 -3.01 -1.10 15.64
N LEU A 180 -2.67 -1.26 14.36
CA LEU A 180 -2.95 -2.46 13.59
C LEU A 180 -2.17 -3.68 14.12
N GLY A 181 -0.88 -3.51 14.44
CA GLY A 181 -0.05 -4.58 14.99
C GLY A 181 -0.62 -5.18 16.28
N PRO A 182 -0.88 -4.37 17.33
CA PRO A 182 -1.58 -4.82 18.53
C PRO A 182 -2.92 -5.49 18.25
N PHE A 183 -3.71 -4.96 17.32
CA PHE A 183 -4.99 -5.55 16.92
C PHE A 183 -4.82 -6.93 16.29
N CYS A 184 -3.90 -7.10 15.35
CA CYS A 184 -3.60 -8.39 14.72
C CYS A 184 -3.15 -9.44 15.73
N ILE A 185 -2.27 -9.05 16.67
CA ILE A 185 -1.77 -9.95 17.72
C ILE A 185 -2.92 -10.42 18.63
N ALA A 186 -3.81 -9.51 19.03
CA ALA A 186 -4.95 -9.81 19.91
C ALA A 186 -6.05 -10.64 19.21
N ASN A 187 -6.13 -10.58 17.87
CA ASN A 187 -7.21 -11.17 17.07
C ASN A 187 -6.75 -12.27 16.09
N LYS A 188 -5.61 -12.94 16.33
CA LYS A 188 -5.04 -13.94 15.41
C LYS A 188 -6.03 -15.00 14.95
N GLU A 189 -6.82 -15.55 15.85
CA GLU A 189 -7.82 -16.58 15.48
C GLU A 189 -8.97 -15.99 14.66
N LYS A 190 -9.42 -14.77 14.98
CA LYS A 190 -10.44 -14.05 14.22
C LYS A 190 -9.97 -13.74 12.80
N LEU A 191 -8.70 -13.37 12.63
CA LEU A 191 -8.10 -12.99 11.35
C LEU A 191 -7.48 -14.16 10.58
N LYS A 192 -7.49 -15.37 11.13
CA LYS A 192 -6.94 -16.55 10.47
C LYS A 192 -7.52 -16.72 9.06
N SER A 193 -6.64 -16.82 8.07
CA SER A 193 -6.96 -16.90 6.64
C SER A 193 -5.89 -17.67 5.89
N ASP A 194 -6.17 -18.11 4.68
CA ASP A 194 -5.23 -18.83 3.81
C ASP A 194 -4.42 -17.86 2.93
N VAL A 195 -4.99 -16.68 2.68
CA VAL A 195 -4.35 -15.58 1.94
C VAL A 195 -4.91 -14.24 2.40
N ILE A 196 -4.08 -13.19 2.35
CA ILE A 196 -4.51 -11.80 2.46
C ILE A 196 -4.43 -11.16 1.08
N LEU A 197 -5.52 -10.56 0.64
CA LEU A 197 -5.63 -9.87 -0.64
C LEU A 197 -5.70 -8.37 -0.41
N ILE A 198 -4.79 -7.64 -1.04
CA ILE A 198 -4.65 -6.17 -0.94
C ILE A 198 -4.63 -5.59 -2.34
N SER A 199 -5.33 -4.48 -2.57
CA SER A 199 -5.32 -3.76 -3.85
C SER A 199 -4.68 -2.37 -3.76
N ASP A 200 -4.11 -2.01 -2.63
CA ASP A 200 -3.45 -0.73 -2.39
C ASP A 200 -2.08 -0.64 -3.07
N THR A 201 -2.08 -0.83 -4.39
CA THR A 201 -0.90 -0.75 -5.28
C THR A 201 -1.32 -0.35 -6.70
N SER A 202 -0.33 -0.19 -7.61
CA SER A 202 -0.55 0.21 -8.99
C SER A 202 -0.30 -0.92 -9.98
N MET A 203 -0.92 -0.82 -11.18
CA MET A 203 -0.52 -1.53 -12.38
C MET A 203 0.43 -0.66 -13.23
N ILE A 204 1.18 -1.30 -14.13
CA ILE A 204 2.03 -0.58 -15.10
C ILE A 204 1.17 0.31 -16.00
N ALA A 205 0.11 -0.21 -16.60
CA ALA A 205 -0.82 0.52 -17.46
C ALA A 205 -2.14 -0.26 -17.63
N ASN A 206 -3.17 0.43 -18.12
CA ASN A 206 -4.49 -0.18 -18.37
C ASN A 206 -4.47 -1.35 -19.37
N ASP A 207 -3.51 -1.38 -20.27
CA ASP A 207 -3.31 -2.45 -21.23
C ASP A 207 -2.14 -3.38 -20.88
N THR A 208 -1.48 -3.14 -19.77
CA THR A 208 -0.32 -3.88 -19.28
C THR A 208 -0.48 -4.17 -17.80
N PRO A 209 -1.32 -5.19 -17.45
CA PRO A 209 -1.55 -5.54 -16.06
C PRO A 209 -0.26 -6.01 -15.39
N SER A 210 -0.11 -5.71 -14.11
CA SER A 210 1.01 -6.19 -13.30
C SER A 210 0.55 -6.58 -11.90
N ILE A 211 1.36 -7.37 -11.22
CA ILE A 211 1.16 -7.76 -9.82
C ILE A 211 2.45 -7.48 -9.07
N ASP A 212 2.36 -6.71 -8.00
CA ASP A 212 3.52 -6.48 -7.16
C ASP A 212 3.85 -7.73 -6.34
N ILE A 213 5.03 -8.29 -6.61
CA ILE A 213 5.55 -9.46 -5.90
C ILE A 213 6.54 -9.11 -4.81
N GLY A 214 6.95 -7.86 -4.70
CA GLY A 214 7.89 -7.42 -3.67
C GLY A 214 7.80 -5.94 -3.38
N LEU A 215 7.99 -5.62 -2.11
CA LEU A 215 8.06 -4.26 -1.60
C LEU A 215 9.39 -4.07 -0.88
N ARG A 216 9.98 -2.88 -1.04
CA ARG A 216 11.18 -2.55 -0.27
C ARG A 216 10.82 -2.25 1.18
N GLY A 217 11.70 -2.68 2.09
CA GLY A 217 11.65 -2.26 3.48
C GLY A 217 12.17 -0.82 3.67
N LEU A 218 12.13 -0.37 4.90
CA LEU A 218 12.59 0.95 5.31
C LEU A 218 13.31 0.87 6.65
N SER A 219 14.50 1.45 6.75
CA SER A 219 15.12 1.87 8.00
C SER A 219 15.31 3.38 7.96
N TYR A 220 14.78 4.08 8.95
CA TYR A 220 14.83 5.54 9.03
C TYR A 220 15.52 5.97 10.31
N VAL A 221 16.50 6.86 10.19
CA VAL A 221 17.29 7.35 11.33
C VAL A 221 17.47 8.86 11.27
N GLU A 222 17.64 9.46 12.45
CA GLU A 222 18.15 10.82 12.61
C GLU A 222 19.54 10.77 13.24
N VAL A 223 20.46 11.53 12.68
CA VAL A 223 21.83 11.66 13.20
C VAL A 223 22.09 13.07 13.72
N GLU A 224 22.77 13.15 14.84
CA GLU A 224 23.24 14.40 15.46
C GLU A 224 24.78 14.36 15.59
N VAL A 225 25.46 15.32 14.99
CA VAL A 225 26.90 15.49 15.06
C VAL A 225 27.21 16.68 15.98
N ILE A 226 27.97 16.45 17.05
CA ILE A 226 28.25 17.41 18.11
C ILE A 226 29.74 17.65 18.14
N ALA A 227 30.16 18.90 17.90
CA ALA A 227 31.59 19.31 17.87
C ALA A 227 32.00 20.20 19.05
N ALA A 228 31.06 20.97 19.58
CA ALA A 228 31.34 21.86 20.71
C ALA A 228 30.13 21.97 21.65
N ASN A 229 30.34 22.55 22.85
CA ASN A 229 29.26 22.75 23.82
C ASN A 229 28.39 23.99 23.54
N ARG A 230 28.78 24.82 22.57
CA ARG A 230 28.08 26.04 22.13
C ARG A 230 28.59 26.47 20.76
N ASP A 231 27.88 27.34 20.11
CA ASP A 231 28.31 28.00 18.88
C ASP A 231 29.56 28.89 19.14
N LEU A 232 30.50 28.87 18.19
CA LEU A 232 31.78 29.53 18.31
C LEU A 232 32.00 30.54 17.17
N HIS A 233 32.79 31.59 17.44
CA HIS A 233 33.17 32.54 16.40
C HIS A 233 34.16 31.89 15.41
N SER A 234 33.81 31.82 14.12
CA SER A 234 34.61 31.11 13.12
C SER A 234 35.98 31.73 12.88
N GLY A 235 36.13 33.07 13.04
CA GLY A 235 37.41 33.76 12.94
C GLY A 235 38.36 33.50 14.10
N VAL A 236 37.87 33.03 15.24
CA VAL A 236 38.69 32.73 16.44
C VAL A 236 39.02 31.23 16.52
N TYR A 237 38.05 30.37 16.18
CA TYR A 237 38.13 28.91 16.38
C TYR A 237 38.23 28.13 15.10
N GLY A 238 38.02 28.78 13.92
CA GLY A 238 38.12 28.12 12.61
C GLY A 238 39.51 27.55 12.36
N GLY A 239 39.61 26.32 11.91
CA GLY A 239 40.87 25.60 11.72
C GLY A 239 41.42 24.93 12.99
N ALA A 240 40.86 25.24 14.18
CA ALA A 240 41.27 24.63 15.44
C ALA A 240 40.18 23.69 16.01
N VAL A 241 38.90 23.96 15.73
CA VAL A 241 37.76 23.18 16.19
C VAL A 241 36.98 22.65 15.00
N ALA A 242 36.51 21.41 15.07
CA ALA A 242 35.73 20.80 14.03
C ALA A 242 34.42 21.59 13.77
N ASN A 243 34.07 21.78 12.50
CA ASN A 243 32.74 22.24 12.10
C ASN A 243 31.84 21.05 11.91
N PRO A 244 30.75 20.83 12.68
CA PRO A 244 29.93 19.65 12.61
C PRO A 244 29.19 19.52 11.27
N ILE A 245 28.90 20.61 10.55
CA ILE A 245 28.31 20.56 9.21
C ILE A 245 29.32 19.95 8.23
N ASN A 246 30.58 20.42 8.23
CA ASN A 246 31.61 19.88 7.35
C ASN A 246 31.88 18.41 7.65
N VAL A 247 31.91 18.02 8.93
CA VAL A 247 32.06 16.63 9.34
C VAL A 247 30.89 15.79 8.86
N LEU A 248 29.66 16.22 9.11
CA LEU A 248 28.44 15.51 8.70
C LEU A 248 28.42 15.31 7.18
N CYS A 249 28.70 16.35 6.40
CA CYS A 249 28.75 16.25 4.93
C CYS A 249 29.80 15.24 4.46
N SER A 250 30.99 15.24 5.08
CA SER A 250 32.07 14.30 4.75
C SER A 250 31.69 12.86 5.11
N MET A 251 31.06 12.64 6.25
CA MET A 251 30.57 11.33 6.69
C MET A 251 29.49 10.81 5.75
N ILE A 252 28.51 11.64 5.38
CA ILE A 252 27.47 11.27 4.42
C ILE A 252 28.08 10.94 3.04
N ALA A 253 29.00 11.77 2.55
CA ALA A 253 29.64 11.52 1.26
C ALA A 253 30.43 10.21 1.22
N SER A 254 30.96 9.75 2.36
CA SER A 254 31.66 8.48 2.47
C SER A 254 30.76 7.25 2.50
N MET A 255 29.43 7.40 2.64
CA MET A 255 28.48 6.29 2.63
C MET A 255 28.34 5.63 1.28
N HIS A 256 28.80 6.23 0.19
CA HIS A 256 28.80 5.67 -1.14
C HIS A 256 30.19 5.71 -1.78
N ASP A 257 30.53 4.66 -2.48
CA ASP A 257 31.72 4.65 -3.33
C ASP A 257 31.47 5.33 -4.69
N GLU A 258 32.46 5.29 -5.58
CA GLU A 258 32.40 5.85 -6.94
C GLU A 258 31.37 5.15 -7.85
N ASN A 259 30.96 3.92 -7.50
CA ASN A 259 29.95 3.13 -8.19
C ASN A 259 28.56 3.27 -7.56
N LYS A 260 28.42 4.18 -6.56
CA LYS A 260 27.19 4.35 -5.78
C LYS A 260 26.79 3.13 -4.96
N HIS A 261 27.76 2.25 -4.67
CA HIS A 261 27.58 1.14 -3.75
C HIS A 261 27.69 1.66 -2.31
N ILE A 262 26.80 1.23 -1.42
CA ILE A 262 26.79 1.65 0.00
C ILE A 262 27.99 1.02 0.70
N THR A 263 28.80 1.84 1.40
CA THR A 263 30.09 1.42 1.96
C THR A 263 30.02 0.86 3.37
N ILE A 264 28.84 0.77 3.97
CA ILE A 264 28.64 0.25 5.32
C ILE A 264 29.01 -1.24 5.32
N PRO A 265 30.02 -1.69 6.13
CA PRO A 265 30.40 -3.08 6.19
C PRO A 265 29.24 -3.98 6.60
N GLY A 266 29.01 -5.07 5.85
CA GLY A 266 27.93 -6.00 6.10
C GLY A 266 26.58 -5.61 5.49
N PHE A 267 26.41 -4.41 4.97
CA PHE A 267 25.13 -3.90 4.45
C PHE A 267 24.51 -4.81 3.38
N TYR A 268 25.32 -5.44 2.56
CA TYR A 268 24.86 -6.31 1.47
C TYR A 268 24.90 -7.82 1.79
N ASN A 269 25.33 -8.22 3.00
CA ASN A 269 25.54 -9.65 3.33
C ASN A 269 24.32 -10.53 3.08
N ASN A 270 23.12 -10.01 3.34
CA ASN A 270 21.86 -10.73 3.23
C ASN A 270 21.06 -10.35 1.98
N VAL A 271 21.57 -9.42 1.15
CA VAL A 271 20.86 -9.01 -0.07
C VAL A 271 20.71 -10.21 -1.01
N LEU A 272 19.48 -10.51 -1.39
CA LEU A 272 19.19 -11.58 -2.33
C LEU A 272 19.80 -11.26 -3.69
N GLU A 273 20.69 -12.11 -4.17
CA GLU A 273 21.17 -12.02 -5.54
C GLU A 273 20.05 -12.36 -6.52
N THR A 274 19.76 -11.43 -7.42
CA THR A 274 18.71 -11.61 -8.43
C THR A 274 19.27 -12.46 -9.57
N SER A 275 18.60 -13.56 -9.89
CA SER A 275 19.01 -14.46 -10.97
C SER A 275 18.98 -13.74 -12.34
N ALA A 276 19.73 -14.26 -13.30
CA ALA A 276 19.69 -13.74 -14.67
C ALA A 276 18.30 -13.88 -15.31
N GLU A 277 17.53 -14.88 -14.90
CA GLU A 277 16.15 -15.11 -15.32
C GLU A 277 15.20 -14.04 -14.76
N ASP A 278 15.33 -13.72 -13.47
CA ASP A 278 14.55 -12.65 -12.84
C ASP A 278 14.87 -11.27 -13.44
N ARG A 279 16.15 -10.98 -13.69
CA ARG A 279 16.58 -9.74 -14.36
C ARG A 279 16.02 -9.66 -15.78
N ALA A 280 15.99 -10.77 -16.53
CA ALA A 280 15.38 -10.83 -17.84
C ALA A 280 13.86 -10.69 -17.80
N ALA A 281 13.19 -11.16 -16.73
CA ALA A 281 11.77 -10.95 -16.50
C ALA A 281 11.47 -9.46 -16.20
N MET A 282 12.24 -8.84 -15.33
CA MET A 282 12.12 -7.40 -15.02
C MET A 282 12.36 -6.52 -16.25
N ALA A 283 13.29 -6.90 -17.14
CA ALA A 283 13.56 -6.18 -18.38
C ALA A 283 12.40 -6.22 -19.39
N LYS A 284 11.36 -7.06 -19.17
CA LYS A 284 10.13 -7.03 -19.98
C LYS A 284 9.16 -5.94 -19.54
N THR A 285 9.36 -5.34 -18.37
CA THR A 285 8.56 -4.21 -17.91
C THR A 285 8.77 -3.05 -18.88
N PRO A 286 7.71 -2.52 -19.51
CA PRO A 286 7.83 -1.36 -20.35
C PRO A 286 8.38 -0.18 -19.55
N PHE A 287 9.51 0.36 -19.97
CA PHE A 287 10.14 1.52 -19.32
C PHE A 287 10.91 2.33 -20.36
N ASP A 288 10.51 3.56 -20.59
CA ASP A 288 11.22 4.52 -21.41
C ASP A 288 12.00 5.48 -20.51
N GLU A 289 13.32 5.24 -20.37
CA GLU A 289 14.19 6.07 -19.54
C GLU A 289 14.25 7.53 -20.04
N ALA A 290 14.11 7.77 -21.35
CA ALA A 290 14.08 9.12 -21.88
C ALA A 290 12.79 9.86 -21.54
N GLU A 291 11.65 9.18 -21.54
CA GLU A 291 10.37 9.72 -21.06
C GLU A 291 10.44 9.99 -19.55
N TYR A 292 10.90 9.04 -18.77
CA TYR A 292 11.11 9.18 -17.33
C TYR A 292 11.98 10.41 -16.99
N MET A 293 13.09 10.60 -17.69
CA MET A 293 13.95 11.77 -17.49
C MET A 293 13.26 13.09 -17.88
N ARG A 294 12.48 13.10 -18.98
CA ARG A 294 11.72 14.29 -19.38
C ARG A 294 10.66 14.68 -18.35
N ASP A 295 9.93 13.70 -17.84
CA ASP A 295 8.86 13.93 -16.85
C ASP A 295 9.40 14.49 -15.55
N LEU A 296 10.56 14.02 -15.12
CA LEU A 296 11.25 14.50 -13.93
C LEU A 296 12.07 15.77 -14.14
N GLY A 297 12.26 16.21 -15.38
CA GLY A 297 13.09 17.37 -15.71
C GLY A 297 14.58 17.17 -15.38
N ILE A 298 15.11 15.95 -15.54
CA ILE A 298 16.50 15.59 -15.27
C ILE A 298 17.24 15.20 -16.54
N ASP A 299 18.56 15.47 -16.57
CA ASP A 299 19.42 15.18 -17.71
C ASP A 299 20.08 13.79 -17.65
N ALA A 300 20.05 13.13 -16.49
CA ALA A 300 20.63 11.80 -16.29
C ALA A 300 20.01 11.09 -15.08
N VAL A 301 19.89 9.76 -15.15
CA VAL A 301 19.59 8.91 -14.00
C VAL A 301 20.85 8.61 -13.19
N MET A 302 20.70 8.44 -11.89
CA MET A 302 21.82 8.13 -10.97
C MET A 302 21.46 6.95 -10.07
N GLY A 303 22.43 6.12 -9.72
CA GLY A 303 22.28 5.01 -8.79
C GLY A 303 23.38 3.99 -8.93
N GLU A 304 23.25 2.84 -8.29
CA GLU A 304 24.26 1.78 -8.25
C GLU A 304 24.61 1.30 -9.67
N LYS A 305 25.91 1.26 -9.97
CA LYS A 305 26.41 0.90 -11.29
C LYS A 305 26.16 -0.57 -11.60
N GLY A 306 25.81 -0.88 -12.84
CA GLY A 306 25.53 -2.25 -13.28
C GLY A 306 24.07 -2.70 -13.15
N PHE A 307 23.20 -1.80 -12.69
CA PHE A 307 21.76 -2.00 -12.59
C PHE A 307 20.97 -0.95 -13.38
N SER A 308 19.89 -1.37 -14.03
CA SER A 308 18.94 -0.48 -14.68
C SER A 308 18.13 0.33 -13.66
N THR A 309 17.42 1.36 -14.11
CA THR A 309 16.57 2.20 -13.26
C THR A 309 15.51 1.35 -12.52
N ILE A 310 14.83 0.43 -13.21
CA ILE A 310 13.86 -0.49 -12.62
C ILE A 310 14.51 -1.37 -11.56
N GLU A 311 15.71 -1.91 -11.82
CA GLU A 311 16.41 -2.75 -10.84
C GLU A 311 16.83 -1.94 -9.61
N ARG A 312 17.30 -0.71 -9.78
CA ARG A 312 17.69 0.19 -8.67
C ARG A 312 16.50 0.51 -7.76
N THR A 313 15.33 0.71 -8.35
CA THR A 313 14.12 1.04 -7.57
C THR A 313 13.42 -0.18 -7.00
N GLY A 314 13.59 -1.38 -7.55
CA GLY A 314 12.87 -2.59 -7.13
C GLY A 314 13.69 -3.61 -6.33
N ILE A 315 14.97 -3.84 -6.69
CA ILE A 315 15.77 -4.94 -6.13
C ILE A 315 17.09 -4.52 -5.51
N ARG A 316 17.40 -3.21 -5.53
CA ARG A 316 18.63 -2.71 -4.88
C ARG A 316 18.29 -1.87 -3.67
N PRO A 317 19.05 -2.02 -2.56
CA PRO A 317 18.89 -1.15 -1.41
C PRO A 317 19.42 0.25 -1.74
N THR A 318 18.90 1.26 -1.05
CA THR A 318 19.36 2.64 -1.19
C THR A 318 19.63 3.27 0.16
N LEU A 319 20.42 4.36 0.16
CA LEU A 319 20.65 5.23 1.30
C LEU A 319 20.52 6.66 0.82
N ASP A 320 19.53 7.38 1.35
CA ASP A 320 19.18 8.73 0.92
C ASP A 320 19.07 9.69 2.10
N VAL A 321 19.56 10.91 1.92
CA VAL A 321 19.42 11.99 2.91
C VAL A 321 18.13 12.75 2.62
N ASN A 322 17.16 12.65 3.53
CA ASN A 322 15.84 13.28 3.40
C ASN A 322 15.80 14.70 3.97
N GLY A 323 16.76 15.05 4.85
CA GLY A 323 16.88 16.36 5.43
C GLY A 323 18.26 16.57 6.06
N ILE A 324 18.78 17.79 5.98
CA ILE A 324 20.03 18.16 6.62
C ILE A 324 19.91 19.60 7.13
N TRP A 325 20.33 19.85 8.36
CA TRP A 325 20.28 21.20 8.94
C TRP A 325 21.35 21.41 9.99
N GLY A 326 21.62 22.70 10.28
CA GLY A 326 22.58 23.18 11.25
C GLY A 326 23.10 24.56 10.88
N GLY A 327 23.78 25.22 11.82
CA GLY A 327 24.33 26.56 11.61
C GLY A 327 23.26 27.65 11.57
N TYR A 328 23.61 28.76 10.94
CA TYR A 328 22.75 29.93 10.85
C TYR A 328 21.97 29.95 9.52
N THR A 329 20.67 30.05 9.64
CA THR A 329 19.74 30.04 8.50
C THR A 329 18.88 31.32 8.42
N GLY A 330 19.15 32.31 9.32
CA GLY A 330 18.46 33.60 9.32
C GLY A 330 18.98 34.54 8.22
N GLU A 331 18.36 35.71 8.10
CA GLU A 331 18.72 36.72 7.13
C GLU A 331 20.12 37.30 7.44
N GLY A 332 20.90 37.59 6.40
CA GLY A 332 22.26 38.13 6.51
C GLY A 332 23.31 37.05 6.79
N SER A 333 24.53 37.48 7.14
CA SER A 333 25.65 36.59 7.42
C SER A 333 25.97 36.51 8.92
N LYS A 334 26.30 35.28 9.40
CA LYS A 334 26.82 35.06 10.74
C LYS A 334 28.07 34.19 10.67
N THR A 335 29.21 34.72 11.11
CA THR A 335 30.52 34.02 11.09
C THR A 335 30.59 33.03 12.27
N VAL A 336 29.90 31.90 12.19
CA VAL A 336 29.76 30.94 13.28
C VAL A 336 30.25 29.54 12.86
N LEU A 337 30.90 28.84 13.81
CA LEU A 337 30.98 27.39 13.82
C LEU A 337 29.82 26.90 14.70
N PRO A 338 28.81 26.20 14.17
CA PRO A 338 27.74 25.70 15.01
C PRO A 338 28.26 24.62 15.96
N SER A 339 27.57 24.44 17.07
CA SER A 339 27.88 23.36 18.02
C SER A 339 27.44 21.99 17.53
N LYS A 340 26.39 21.96 16.69
CA LYS A 340 25.73 20.74 16.23
C LYS A 340 25.32 20.84 14.77
N ALA A 341 25.18 19.65 14.11
CA ALA A 341 24.57 19.50 12.83
C ALA A 341 23.74 18.22 12.84
N PHE A 342 22.69 18.14 11.98
CA PHE A 342 21.72 17.07 11.97
C PHE A 342 21.44 16.60 10.54
N ALA A 343 21.10 15.31 10.39
CA ALA A 343 20.51 14.81 9.16
C ALA A 343 19.46 13.74 9.45
N LYS A 344 18.46 13.66 8.57
CA LYS A 344 17.52 12.56 8.47
C LYS A 344 17.90 11.70 7.28
N ILE A 345 18.02 10.40 7.51
CA ILE A 345 18.53 9.45 6.52
C ILE A 345 17.58 8.26 6.46
N SER A 346 17.19 7.90 5.25
CA SER A 346 16.41 6.68 4.99
C SER A 346 17.24 5.68 4.20
N MET A 347 17.06 4.41 4.53
CA MET A 347 17.62 3.29 3.80
C MET A 347 16.47 2.42 3.33
N ARG A 348 16.30 2.29 2.00
CA ARG A 348 15.36 1.31 1.44
C ARG A 348 16.02 -0.06 1.44
N LEU A 349 15.32 -1.04 1.96
CA LEU A 349 15.80 -2.40 2.16
C LEU A 349 15.20 -3.34 1.12
N VAL A 350 15.92 -4.42 0.81
CA VAL A 350 15.47 -5.45 -0.14
C VAL A 350 15.35 -6.80 0.57
N PRO A 351 14.67 -7.80 -0.03
CA PRO A 351 14.45 -9.09 0.62
C PRO A 351 15.70 -9.68 1.26
N ASN A 352 15.51 -10.29 2.42
CA ASN A 352 16.50 -10.84 3.36
C ASN A 352 17.31 -9.81 4.18
N GLN A 353 17.19 -8.50 3.92
CA GLN A 353 17.68 -7.52 4.88
C GLN A 353 16.66 -7.35 6.02
N SER A 354 17.15 -7.15 7.24
CA SER A 354 16.33 -6.79 8.41
C SER A 354 16.48 -5.31 8.71
N MET A 355 15.37 -4.64 8.99
CA MET A 355 15.35 -3.24 9.43
C MET A 355 16.21 -3.04 10.67
N GLU A 356 16.10 -3.94 11.65
CA GLU A 356 16.85 -3.87 12.89
C GLU A 356 18.37 -4.00 12.64
N GLU A 357 18.78 -5.06 11.91
CA GLU A 357 20.19 -5.30 11.56
C GLU A 357 20.80 -4.14 10.79
N ILE A 358 20.12 -3.61 9.77
CA ILE A 358 20.63 -2.50 8.97
C ILE A 358 20.74 -1.21 9.79
N THR A 359 19.78 -0.97 10.68
CA THR A 359 19.84 0.17 11.61
C THR A 359 21.05 0.08 12.55
N GLU A 360 21.34 -1.12 13.06
CA GLU A 360 22.52 -1.38 13.89
C GLU A 360 23.83 -1.21 13.12
N LEU A 361 23.93 -1.78 11.92
CA LEU A 361 25.10 -1.64 11.05
C LEU A 361 25.37 -0.18 10.70
N PHE A 362 24.32 0.57 10.31
CA PHE A 362 24.43 2.00 10.05
C PHE A 362 24.92 2.74 11.29
N SER A 363 24.31 2.54 12.44
CA SER A 363 24.61 3.25 13.69
C SER A 363 26.04 3.00 14.13
N ALA A 364 26.48 1.74 14.09
CA ALA A 364 27.84 1.36 14.45
C ALA A 364 28.88 1.98 13.50
N TYR A 365 28.65 1.85 12.18
CA TYR A 365 29.58 2.37 11.19
C TYR A 365 29.63 3.88 11.18
N PHE A 366 28.48 4.57 11.16
CA PHE A 366 28.40 6.02 11.15
C PHE A 366 29.08 6.63 12.37
N THR A 367 28.92 6.02 13.54
CA THR A 367 29.63 6.44 14.76
C THR A 367 31.13 6.19 14.65
N SER A 368 31.55 5.09 14.06
CA SER A 368 32.98 4.69 13.98
C SER A 368 33.82 5.59 13.07
N ILE A 369 33.21 6.19 12.04
CA ILE A 369 33.90 7.08 11.10
C ILE A 369 33.97 8.55 11.57
N ALA A 370 33.39 8.84 12.73
CA ALA A 370 33.48 10.18 13.32
C ALA A 370 34.94 10.54 13.63
N PRO A 371 35.42 11.73 13.24
CA PRO A 371 36.77 12.15 13.56
C PRO A 371 36.93 12.39 15.06
N ALA A 372 38.17 12.31 15.55
CA ALA A 372 38.48 12.61 16.95
C ALA A 372 37.97 13.97 17.39
N GLY A 373 37.36 14.03 18.56
CA GLY A 373 36.83 15.28 19.15
C GLY A 373 35.39 15.60 18.70
N VAL A 374 34.76 14.73 17.91
CA VAL A 374 33.36 14.85 17.51
C VAL A 374 32.55 13.69 18.09
N LYS A 375 31.38 13.98 18.67
CA LYS A 375 30.43 13.00 19.14
C LYS A 375 29.30 12.86 18.12
N VAL A 376 28.89 11.63 17.89
CA VAL A 376 27.74 11.28 17.01
C VAL A 376 26.70 10.56 17.83
N GLU A 377 25.44 10.96 17.67
CA GLU A 377 24.27 10.26 18.17
C GLU A 377 23.39 9.84 16.98
N VAL A 378 22.99 8.57 16.98
CA VAL A 378 22.04 8.04 15.97
C VAL A 378 20.75 7.65 16.70
N ARG A 379 19.63 8.17 16.24
CA ARG A 379 18.30 7.90 16.78
C ARG A 379 17.48 7.17 15.74
N PRO A 380 17.18 5.88 15.96
CA PRO A 380 16.24 5.15 15.09
C PRO A 380 14.84 5.75 15.16
N HIS A 381 14.16 5.76 14.02
CA HIS A 381 12.75 6.10 13.87
C HIS A 381 11.95 4.86 13.45
N HIS A 382 10.83 5.09 12.76
CA HIS A 382 10.00 4.04 12.18
C HIS A 382 10.66 3.35 11.00
N GLY A 383 10.14 2.20 10.61
CA GLY A 383 10.57 1.44 9.45
C GLY A 383 9.70 0.21 9.25
N GLY A 384 10.13 -0.65 8.34
CA GLY A 384 9.43 -1.89 8.03
C GLY A 384 10.33 -2.87 7.28
N GLU A 385 10.00 -4.15 7.40
CA GLU A 385 10.74 -5.21 6.71
C GLU A 385 10.38 -5.24 5.22
N PRO A 386 11.30 -5.63 4.34
CA PRO A 386 10.97 -5.89 2.94
C PRO A 386 10.15 -7.17 2.80
N VAL A 387 9.34 -7.24 1.75
CA VAL A 387 8.47 -8.39 1.47
C VAL A 387 8.74 -8.93 0.08
N LEU A 388 8.63 -10.24 -0.08
CA LEU A 388 8.67 -10.91 -1.38
C LEU A 388 7.63 -12.04 -1.41
N THR A 389 6.68 -11.95 -2.33
CA THR A 389 5.70 -12.99 -2.61
C THR A 389 6.20 -13.88 -3.74
N PRO A 390 6.41 -15.18 -3.52
CA PRO A 390 6.87 -16.08 -4.56
C PRO A 390 5.84 -16.23 -5.70
N THR A 391 6.30 -16.15 -6.95
CA THR A 391 5.43 -16.28 -8.14
C THR A 391 4.92 -17.71 -8.37
N ASP A 392 5.50 -18.70 -7.71
CA ASP A 392 5.03 -20.09 -7.72
C ASP A 392 3.95 -20.36 -6.65
N SER A 393 3.66 -19.41 -5.77
CA SER A 393 2.59 -19.53 -4.77
C SER A 393 1.20 -19.68 -5.41
N ILE A 394 0.32 -20.42 -4.75
CA ILE A 394 -1.08 -20.59 -5.17
C ILE A 394 -1.78 -19.23 -5.31
N ALA A 395 -1.53 -18.34 -4.38
CA ALA A 395 -2.14 -17.02 -4.32
C ALA A 395 -1.72 -16.14 -5.51
N TYR A 396 -0.42 -16.09 -5.84
CA TYR A 396 0.05 -15.37 -7.03
C TYR A 396 -0.53 -15.98 -8.32
N LYS A 397 -0.51 -17.32 -8.46
CA LYS A 397 -1.06 -18.00 -9.64
C LYS A 397 -2.54 -17.72 -9.82
N ALA A 398 -3.31 -17.65 -8.74
CA ALA A 398 -4.72 -17.28 -8.79
C ALA A 398 -4.93 -15.85 -9.27
N ALA A 399 -4.14 -14.89 -8.74
CA ALA A 399 -4.19 -13.49 -9.14
C ALA A 399 -3.77 -13.31 -10.61
N ALA A 400 -2.69 -13.97 -11.03
CA ALA A 400 -2.22 -13.92 -12.42
C ALA A 400 -3.27 -14.49 -13.41
N ALA A 401 -3.90 -15.62 -13.08
CA ALA A 401 -4.97 -16.20 -13.88
C ALA A 401 -6.19 -15.26 -13.95
N ALA A 402 -6.60 -14.66 -12.83
CA ALA A 402 -7.72 -13.72 -12.78
C ALA A 402 -7.49 -12.48 -13.64
N MET A 403 -6.29 -11.90 -13.56
CA MET A 403 -5.91 -10.76 -14.41
C MET A 403 -5.84 -11.17 -15.88
N THR A 404 -5.29 -12.36 -16.20
CA THR A 404 -5.28 -12.88 -17.57
C THR A 404 -6.69 -13.02 -18.15
N ASP A 405 -7.64 -13.56 -17.38
CA ASP A 405 -9.02 -13.71 -17.80
C ASP A 405 -9.72 -12.38 -18.09
N THR A 406 -9.39 -11.32 -17.34
CA THR A 406 -10.08 -10.03 -17.44
C THR A 406 -9.39 -9.02 -18.34
N PHE A 407 -8.06 -9.03 -18.42
CA PHE A 407 -7.28 -8.14 -19.27
C PHE A 407 -6.88 -8.78 -20.62
N GLY A 408 -7.00 -10.09 -20.75
CA GLY A 408 -6.56 -10.83 -21.95
C GLY A 408 -5.04 -10.92 -22.11
N LYS A 409 -4.29 -10.54 -21.09
CA LYS A 409 -2.82 -10.56 -21.05
C LYS A 409 -2.37 -11.09 -19.70
N GLU A 410 -1.29 -11.88 -19.71
CA GLU A 410 -0.63 -12.31 -18.49
C GLU A 410 0.00 -11.09 -17.78
N PRO A 411 -0.25 -10.90 -16.47
CA PRO A 411 0.33 -9.78 -15.74
C PRO A 411 1.84 -9.94 -15.57
N ILE A 412 2.54 -8.81 -15.59
CA ILE A 412 3.98 -8.75 -15.35
C ILE A 412 4.21 -8.73 -13.83
N PRO A 413 5.06 -9.62 -13.28
CA PRO A 413 5.46 -9.50 -11.89
C PRO A 413 6.39 -8.31 -11.71
N THR A 414 6.00 -7.36 -10.85
CA THR A 414 6.75 -6.14 -10.55
C THR A 414 7.29 -6.15 -9.13
N ARG A 415 8.26 -5.30 -8.85
CA ARG A 415 8.76 -5.05 -7.50
C ARG A 415 8.64 -3.56 -7.21
N GLY A 416 7.70 -3.22 -6.33
CA GLY A 416 7.45 -1.85 -5.92
C GLY A 416 8.61 -1.24 -5.14
N GLY A 417 8.90 0.03 -5.41
CA GLY A 417 9.93 0.80 -4.70
C GLY A 417 9.49 1.31 -3.34
N GLY A 418 8.18 1.41 -3.12
CA GLY A 418 7.57 1.84 -1.87
C GLY A 418 7.57 0.74 -0.81
N SER A 419 7.32 1.14 0.43
CA SER A 419 7.15 0.21 1.55
C SER A 419 5.70 0.28 2.02
N ILE A 420 5.06 -0.87 2.16
CA ILE A 420 3.78 -1.03 2.83
C ILE A 420 4.06 -1.87 4.09
N PRO A 421 4.39 -1.22 5.23
CA PRO A 421 4.90 -1.92 6.42
C PRO A 421 3.94 -2.98 6.97
N ILE A 422 2.64 -2.81 6.74
CA ILE A 422 1.60 -3.72 7.19
C ILE A 422 1.68 -5.09 6.52
N VAL A 423 2.20 -5.19 5.29
CA VAL A 423 2.37 -6.48 4.59
C VAL A 423 3.34 -7.38 5.34
N ALA A 424 4.48 -6.81 5.75
CA ALA A 424 5.45 -7.53 6.59
C ALA A 424 4.87 -7.89 7.96
N LEU A 425 4.08 -7.01 8.55
CA LEU A 425 3.36 -7.25 9.81
C LEU A 425 2.43 -8.46 9.68
N PHE A 426 1.65 -8.57 8.61
CA PHE A 426 0.73 -9.68 8.38
C PHE A 426 1.48 -11.01 8.22
N GLU A 427 2.54 -11.04 7.41
CA GLU A 427 3.37 -12.25 7.29
C GLU A 427 4.00 -12.66 8.61
N LYS A 428 4.46 -11.69 9.41
CA LYS A 428 5.07 -11.93 10.72
C LYS A 428 4.08 -12.41 11.77
N GLU A 429 2.95 -11.72 11.93
CA GLU A 429 2.04 -11.94 13.05
C GLU A 429 0.92 -12.94 12.74
N LEU A 430 0.35 -12.87 11.52
CA LEU A 430 -0.73 -13.77 11.11
C LEU A 430 -0.22 -15.03 10.41
N LYS A 431 1.07 -15.07 10.02
CA LYS A 431 1.69 -16.19 9.28
C LYS A 431 0.98 -16.49 7.96
N THR A 432 0.36 -15.49 7.37
CA THR A 432 -0.43 -15.60 6.15
C THR A 432 0.26 -14.85 5.01
N LYS A 433 0.31 -15.46 3.82
CA LYS A 433 0.87 -14.84 2.62
C LYS A 433 -0.04 -13.73 2.10
N VAL A 434 0.59 -12.68 1.59
CA VAL A 434 -0.10 -11.53 1.00
C VAL A 434 0.03 -11.54 -0.51
N VAL A 435 -1.03 -11.18 -1.21
CA VAL A 435 -1.04 -10.88 -2.65
C VAL A 435 -1.41 -9.42 -2.84
N LEU A 436 -0.57 -8.70 -3.56
CA LEU A 436 -0.77 -7.30 -3.91
C LEU A 436 -1.30 -7.22 -5.34
N MET A 437 -2.63 -7.13 -5.48
CA MET A 437 -3.32 -7.08 -6.76
C MET A 437 -3.99 -5.71 -6.92
N GLY A 438 -3.17 -4.68 -7.16
CA GLY A 438 -3.61 -3.30 -7.35
C GLY A 438 -4.14 -3.02 -8.75
N PHE A 439 -4.91 -1.95 -8.85
CA PHE A 439 -5.52 -1.47 -10.09
C PHE A 439 -5.30 0.04 -10.31
N GLY A 440 -4.61 0.73 -9.39
CA GLY A 440 -4.15 2.10 -9.55
C GLY A 440 -3.11 2.23 -10.68
N LEU A 441 -2.75 3.46 -11.02
CA LEU A 441 -1.67 3.78 -11.93
C LEU A 441 -0.74 4.80 -11.26
N ASP A 442 0.54 4.77 -11.60
CA ASP A 442 1.51 5.76 -11.10
C ASP A 442 1.13 7.21 -11.47
N SER A 443 0.30 7.37 -12.51
CA SER A 443 -0.23 8.67 -12.94
C SER A 443 -1.43 9.17 -12.12
N ASP A 444 -1.92 8.43 -11.14
CA ASP A 444 -3.16 8.75 -10.40
C ASP A 444 -2.96 9.86 -9.35
N ALA A 445 -1.75 10.43 -9.27
CA ALA A 445 -1.40 11.57 -8.42
C ALA A 445 -1.68 11.32 -6.93
N LEU A 446 -1.31 10.13 -6.43
CA LEU A 446 -1.43 9.76 -5.01
C LEU A 446 -0.75 10.82 -4.13
N HIS A 447 -1.34 11.13 -2.97
CA HIS A 447 -0.91 12.14 -2.00
C HIS A 447 -0.78 13.57 -2.56
N SER A 448 -1.25 13.82 -3.79
CA SER A 448 -1.18 15.11 -4.47
C SER A 448 -2.58 15.69 -4.75
N PRO A 449 -2.69 17.02 -4.98
CA PRO A 449 -3.92 17.58 -5.52
C PRO A 449 -4.32 16.97 -6.85
N ASN A 450 -5.63 16.84 -7.08
CA ASN A 450 -6.21 16.18 -8.25
C ASN A 450 -5.92 14.67 -8.33
N GLU A 451 -5.73 14.00 -7.19
CA GLU A 451 -5.77 12.55 -7.12
C GLU A 451 -6.98 12.03 -7.89
N HIS A 452 -6.78 10.97 -8.64
CA HIS A 452 -7.83 10.41 -9.47
C HIS A 452 -7.69 8.91 -9.66
N TYR A 453 -8.80 8.25 -9.96
CA TYR A 453 -8.85 6.82 -10.22
C TYR A 453 -9.61 6.54 -11.52
N GLY A 454 -9.07 5.70 -12.39
CA GLY A 454 -9.71 5.37 -13.65
C GLY A 454 -11.04 4.62 -13.44
N LEU A 455 -12.13 5.08 -14.10
CA LEU A 455 -13.38 4.30 -14.13
C LEU A 455 -13.17 2.89 -14.71
N PHE A 456 -12.29 2.78 -15.70
CA PHE A 456 -11.87 1.49 -16.25
C PHE A 456 -11.27 0.60 -15.17
N ASN A 457 -10.35 1.14 -14.37
CA ASN A 457 -9.64 0.43 -13.30
C ASN A 457 -10.60 -0.02 -12.20
N TYR A 458 -11.50 0.87 -11.77
CA TYR A 458 -12.52 0.56 -10.78
C TYR A 458 -13.40 -0.64 -11.19
N TYR A 459 -13.97 -0.59 -12.40
CA TYR A 459 -14.82 -1.69 -12.86
C TYR A 459 -14.02 -2.95 -13.19
N LYS A 460 -12.81 -2.83 -13.71
CA LYS A 460 -11.92 -3.98 -13.94
C LYS A 460 -11.54 -4.68 -12.65
N GLY A 461 -11.31 -3.94 -11.56
CA GLY A 461 -11.11 -4.54 -10.25
C GLY A 461 -12.33 -5.35 -9.80
N ILE A 462 -13.54 -4.78 -9.91
CA ILE A 462 -14.78 -5.51 -9.56
C ILE A 462 -14.96 -6.78 -10.40
N GLU A 463 -14.59 -6.76 -11.69
CA GLU A 463 -14.64 -7.92 -12.58
C GLU A 463 -13.57 -8.98 -12.25
N THR A 464 -12.36 -8.54 -11.84
CA THR A 464 -11.20 -9.41 -11.62
C THR A 464 -11.28 -10.17 -10.30
N ILE A 465 -11.74 -9.52 -9.25
CA ILE A 465 -11.79 -10.10 -7.90
C ILE A 465 -12.59 -11.41 -7.84
N PRO A 466 -13.79 -11.55 -8.42
CA PRO A 466 -14.52 -12.83 -8.47
C PRO A 466 -13.73 -13.95 -9.16
N ARG A 467 -12.95 -13.63 -10.20
CA ARG A 467 -12.08 -14.60 -10.89
C ARG A 467 -10.92 -15.05 -9.99
N PHE A 468 -10.35 -14.12 -9.20
CA PHE A 468 -9.35 -14.49 -8.21
C PHE A 468 -9.91 -15.53 -7.22
N PHE A 469 -11.11 -15.31 -6.69
CA PHE A 469 -11.76 -16.25 -5.77
C PHE A 469 -12.00 -17.62 -6.40
N GLU A 470 -12.46 -17.66 -7.63
CA GLU A 470 -12.68 -18.91 -8.39
C GLU A 470 -11.37 -19.69 -8.58
N HIS A 471 -10.30 -19.01 -9.06
CA HIS A 471 -9.00 -19.63 -9.26
C HIS A 471 -8.35 -20.06 -7.95
N PHE A 472 -8.42 -19.22 -6.90
CA PHE A 472 -7.86 -19.55 -5.60
C PHE A 472 -8.52 -20.77 -4.97
N ALA A 473 -9.87 -20.84 -4.98
CA ALA A 473 -10.61 -22.00 -4.50
C ALA A 473 -10.25 -23.28 -5.26
N ARG A 474 -10.10 -23.19 -6.58
CA ARG A 474 -9.71 -24.32 -7.44
C ARG A 474 -8.30 -24.81 -7.15
N LEU A 475 -7.33 -23.90 -7.10
CA LEU A 475 -5.92 -24.24 -6.89
C LEU A 475 -5.63 -24.70 -5.46
N SER A 476 -6.39 -24.25 -4.47
CA SER A 476 -6.25 -24.69 -3.08
C SER A 476 -6.75 -26.11 -2.81
N ARG A 477 -7.53 -26.69 -3.75
CA ARG A 477 -8.05 -28.08 -3.67
C ARG A 477 -7.18 -29.09 -4.43
N SER A 478 -6.26 -28.62 -5.28
CA SER A 478 -5.36 -29.45 -6.06
C SER A 478 -4.06 -29.76 -5.31
#